data_453038635b024f0d4cb3c0f1f034cf2d
#
_entry.id   453038635b024f0d4cb3c0f1f034cf2d
#
_cell.length_a   1.000
_cell.length_b   1.000
_cell.length_c   1.000
_cell.angle_alpha   90.00
_cell.angle_beta   90.00
_cell.angle_gamma   90.00
#
_symmetry.space_group_name_H-M   'P 1'
#
loop_
_entity.id
_entity.type
_entity.pdbx_description
1 polymer ?
#
loop_
_entity_poly.entity_id
_entity_poly.type
_entity_poly.pdbx_seq_one_letter_code
_entity_poly.pdbx_strand_id
1 'polypeptide(L)'
;MPTDAADPQQIRSKPRADTIRSIAMLQIAASLAASGTERRRQAKVYLREQGTADWSLCLFASSSNEGVEAVANGQAHLAMINPSAALTLAYRGTGVFRAPQPVRAIAVIPSADQCVFAVKKSTGLTCAEDIASRRFPLRMSLRGQADHCLHLMLDDICAAAGFSLANVAAWGGEVRRESLSPPWPGDMKFQALAKGELDAIFDEGIGRWLDAAIGADMTFLPLSEPTVKKLEAQGYRRGLISRSRHPLLPHDILTVDFSGWPIFVHAELPDALVWSICAALEEKKDLIPWESEGPLPIERMCRDSPSTPLDVPLHPAAERYWRQAGYLP
;
A
#
# COMPACT_ATOMS: atom_id res chain seq x y z
N MET A 1 -41.41 41.40 7.04
CA MET A 1 -39.97 41.64 6.96
C MET A 1 -39.37 40.33 6.49
N PRO A 2 -38.95 40.19 5.23
CA PRO A 2 -38.25 38.99 4.78
C PRO A 2 -36.78 39.10 5.21
N THR A 3 -36.26 38.06 5.86
CA THR A 3 -34.88 37.87 6.18
C THR A 3 -34.14 37.45 4.91
N ASP A 4 -33.22 38.28 4.45
CA ASP A 4 -32.27 37.99 3.39
C ASP A 4 -31.48 36.72 3.75
N ALA A 5 -31.76 35.64 3.06
CA ALA A 5 -30.88 34.49 3.01
C ALA A 5 -29.75 34.84 2.05
N ALA A 6 -28.54 35.02 2.56
CA ALA A 6 -27.35 35.26 1.77
C ALA A 6 -27.14 34.14 0.76
N ASP A 7 -26.99 34.49 -0.50
CA ASP A 7 -26.73 33.63 -1.63
C ASP A 7 -25.37 32.90 -1.45
N PRO A 8 -25.33 31.54 -1.51
CA PRO A 8 -24.09 30.77 -1.38
C PRO A 8 -23.08 30.96 -2.54
N GLN A 9 -23.41 31.74 -3.56
CA GLN A 9 -22.49 32.07 -4.67
C GLN A 9 -21.59 33.29 -4.41
N GLN A 10 -21.62 33.86 -3.21
CA GLN A 10 -20.79 35.02 -2.90
C GLN A 10 -19.33 34.66 -2.72
N ILE A 11 -18.57 35.10 -3.70
CA ILE A 11 -17.17 35.52 -3.65
C ILE A 11 -16.17 34.37 -3.55
N ARG A 12 -15.86 33.76 -4.69
CA ARG A 12 -14.50 33.31 -4.94
C ARG A 12 -13.64 34.56 -5.07
N SER A 13 -13.19 35.10 -3.94
CA SER A 13 -12.16 36.15 -3.93
C SER A 13 -10.96 35.62 -4.68
N LYS A 14 -10.35 36.44 -5.55
CA LYS A 14 -9.08 36.08 -6.22
C LYS A 14 -8.09 35.60 -5.15
N PRO A 15 -7.46 34.43 -5.33
CA PRO A 15 -6.53 33.92 -4.33
C PRO A 15 -5.41 34.94 -4.11
N ARG A 16 -4.97 35.08 -2.84
CA ARG A 16 -3.85 35.97 -2.49
C ARG A 16 -2.58 35.49 -3.18
N ALA A 17 -1.63 36.41 -3.41
CA ALA A 17 -0.37 36.14 -4.11
C ALA A 17 0.42 34.97 -3.48
N ASP A 18 0.38 34.82 -2.14
CA ASP A 18 1.04 33.72 -1.40
C ASP A 18 0.40 32.38 -1.71
N THR A 19 -0.94 32.33 -1.75
CA THR A 19 -1.70 31.12 -2.13
C THR A 19 -1.40 30.74 -3.57
N ILE A 20 -1.28 31.71 -4.49
CA ILE A 20 -0.89 31.44 -5.89
C ILE A 20 0.49 30.79 -5.95
N ARG A 21 1.48 31.33 -5.21
CA ARG A 21 2.84 30.75 -5.17
C ARG A 21 2.84 29.32 -4.64
N SER A 22 2.13 29.07 -3.55
CA SER A 22 2.03 27.73 -2.95
C SER A 22 1.36 26.74 -3.91
N ILE A 23 0.25 27.12 -4.54
CA ILE A 23 -0.44 26.27 -5.52
C ILE A 23 0.48 25.99 -6.73
N ALA A 24 1.18 27.01 -7.25
CA ALA A 24 2.09 26.84 -8.37
C ALA A 24 3.20 25.82 -8.04
N MET A 25 3.80 25.90 -6.85
CA MET A 25 4.83 24.95 -6.43
C MET A 25 4.27 23.52 -6.26
N LEU A 26 3.07 23.39 -5.71
CA LEU A 26 2.41 22.06 -5.58
C LEU A 26 2.08 21.46 -6.94
N GLN A 27 1.63 22.26 -7.92
CA GLN A 27 1.36 21.78 -9.27
C GLN A 27 2.64 21.37 -10.00
N ILE A 28 3.73 22.12 -9.85
CA ILE A 28 5.05 21.76 -10.39
C ILE A 28 5.52 20.45 -9.76
N ALA A 29 5.42 20.31 -8.42
CA ALA A 29 5.80 19.08 -7.72
C ALA A 29 4.97 17.87 -8.19
N ALA A 30 3.66 18.01 -8.37
CA ALA A 30 2.79 16.97 -8.89
C ALA A 30 3.20 16.55 -10.32
N SER A 31 3.50 17.52 -11.19
CA SER A 31 3.99 17.24 -12.55
C SER A 31 5.33 16.49 -12.54
N LEU A 32 6.27 16.92 -11.69
CA LEU A 32 7.55 16.23 -11.52
C LEU A 32 7.39 14.82 -10.92
N ALA A 33 6.44 14.62 -10.03
CA ALA A 33 6.13 13.29 -9.48
C ALA A 33 5.60 12.35 -10.57
N ALA A 34 4.80 12.87 -11.51
CA ALA A 34 4.20 12.11 -12.60
C ALA A 34 5.16 11.85 -13.79
N SER A 35 6.28 12.57 -13.89
CA SER A 35 7.14 12.58 -15.10
C SER A 35 7.90 11.30 -15.42
N GLY A 36 7.76 10.23 -14.65
CA GLY A 36 8.11 8.84 -15.01
C GLY A 36 9.59 8.48 -15.15
N THR A 37 10.51 9.44 -15.31
CA THR A 37 11.94 9.17 -15.50
C THR A 37 12.67 8.83 -14.22
N GLU A 38 12.18 9.31 -13.09
CA GLU A 38 12.67 8.97 -11.75
C GLU A 38 11.50 8.56 -10.86
N ARG A 39 11.59 7.38 -10.25
CA ARG A 39 10.56 6.90 -9.33
C ARG A 39 10.68 7.62 -7.99
N ARG A 40 9.84 8.62 -7.77
CA ARG A 40 9.69 9.27 -6.46
C ARG A 40 8.78 8.42 -5.59
N ARG A 41 9.32 7.91 -4.49
CA ARG A 41 8.63 6.93 -3.64
C ARG A 41 8.00 7.54 -2.40
N GLN A 42 8.36 8.79 -2.09
CA GLN A 42 7.85 9.54 -0.97
C GLN A 42 7.52 10.96 -1.37
N ALA A 43 6.49 11.51 -0.76
CA ALA A 43 6.16 12.93 -0.83
C ALA A 43 5.77 13.43 0.55
N LYS A 44 6.41 14.52 1.01
CA LYS A 44 6.02 15.27 2.21
C LYS A 44 5.64 16.68 1.81
N VAL A 45 4.47 17.13 2.23
CA VAL A 45 3.95 18.47 1.97
C VAL A 45 3.66 19.14 3.30
N TYR A 46 4.24 20.32 3.51
CA TYR A 46 4.03 21.15 4.68
C TYR A 46 3.31 22.42 4.29
N LEU A 47 2.13 22.63 4.85
CA LEU A 47 1.37 23.86 4.71
C LEU A 47 1.46 24.65 6.01
N ARG A 48 1.84 25.93 5.91
CA ARG A 48 1.98 26.84 7.04
C ARG A 48 0.96 27.96 6.93
N GLU A 49 0.31 28.26 8.02
CA GLU A 49 -0.54 29.43 8.10
C GLU A 49 0.29 30.70 8.22
N GLN A 50 -0.16 31.78 7.56
CA GLN A 50 0.55 33.06 7.59
C GLN A 50 0.62 33.59 9.02
N GLY A 51 1.81 34.02 9.45
CA GLY A 51 2.05 34.61 10.78
C GLY A 51 2.33 33.57 11.87
N THR A 52 2.38 32.28 11.57
CA THR A 52 2.79 31.24 12.52
C THR A 52 4.21 30.75 12.26
N ALA A 53 4.91 30.31 13.31
CA ALA A 53 6.22 29.68 13.19
C ALA A 53 6.09 28.22 12.73
N ASP A 54 5.00 27.56 13.14
CA ASP A 54 4.73 26.16 12.91
C ASP A 54 3.89 25.95 11.64
N TRP A 55 4.01 24.79 11.04
CA TRP A 55 3.13 24.37 9.95
C TRP A 55 1.80 23.83 10.49
N SER A 56 0.70 24.20 9.83
CA SER A 56 -0.66 23.85 10.24
C SER A 56 -1.13 22.51 9.71
N LEU A 57 -0.49 22.00 8.65
CA LEU A 57 -0.84 20.71 8.04
C LEU A 57 0.39 20.05 7.42
N CYS A 58 0.62 18.78 7.76
CA CYS A 58 1.62 17.94 7.12
C CYS A 58 0.93 16.71 6.49
N LEU A 59 1.20 16.49 5.19
CA LEU A 59 0.73 15.33 4.45
C LEU A 59 1.94 14.48 4.07
N PHE A 60 1.82 13.15 4.22
CA PHE A 60 2.90 12.24 3.94
C PHE A 60 2.42 11.02 3.15
N ALA A 61 2.96 10.81 1.96
CA ALA A 61 2.75 9.62 1.14
C ALA A 61 4.01 8.78 1.09
N SER A 62 3.90 7.50 1.43
CA SER A 62 5.03 6.56 1.46
C SER A 62 4.54 5.13 1.23
N SER A 63 5.47 4.24 0.86
CA SER A 63 5.28 2.79 0.85
C SER A 63 5.91 2.12 2.08
N SER A 64 6.32 2.89 3.09
CA SER A 64 6.90 2.43 4.35
C SER A 64 5.97 2.69 5.53
N ASN A 65 6.20 2.04 6.68
CA ASN A 65 5.48 2.29 7.92
C ASN A 65 5.83 3.64 8.59
N GLU A 66 6.84 4.36 8.08
CA GLU A 66 7.22 5.70 8.58
C GLU A 66 6.03 6.67 8.63
N GLY A 67 5.12 6.57 7.64
CA GLY A 67 3.90 7.38 7.63
C GLY A 67 2.96 7.08 8.80
N VAL A 68 2.88 5.84 9.24
CA VAL A 68 2.08 5.42 10.40
C VAL A 68 2.66 6.02 11.68
N GLU A 69 3.98 5.88 11.86
CA GLU A 69 4.68 6.42 13.02
C GLU A 69 4.57 7.96 13.08
N ALA A 70 4.72 8.62 11.92
CA ALA A 70 4.58 10.06 11.81
C ALA A 70 3.18 10.55 12.22
N VAL A 71 2.13 9.86 11.83
CA VAL A 71 0.74 10.17 12.21
C VAL A 71 0.52 9.86 13.69
N ALA A 72 0.94 8.69 14.17
CA ALA A 72 0.75 8.28 15.57
C ALA A 72 1.45 9.23 16.56
N ASN A 73 2.60 9.80 16.17
CA ASN A 73 3.38 10.73 16.97
C ASN A 73 3.03 12.22 16.70
N GLY A 74 2.01 12.52 15.91
CA GLY A 74 1.58 13.90 15.59
C GLY A 74 2.54 14.66 14.66
N GLN A 75 3.51 13.99 14.03
CA GLN A 75 4.45 14.59 13.08
C GLN A 75 3.82 14.77 11.68
N ALA A 76 2.81 13.99 11.37
CA ALA A 76 1.97 14.15 10.18
C ALA A 76 0.49 14.16 10.59
N HIS A 77 -0.33 14.94 9.90
CA HIS A 77 -1.77 15.00 10.12
C HIS A 77 -2.50 13.99 9.25
N LEU A 78 -2.00 13.79 8.05
CA LEU A 78 -2.56 12.90 7.02
C LEU A 78 -1.43 12.09 6.42
N ALA A 79 -1.64 10.78 6.27
CA ALA A 79 -0.72 9.95 5.50
C ALA A 79 -1.45 8.97 4.59
N MET A 80 -0.71 8.44 3.63
CA MET A 80 -1.11 7.35 2.75
C MET A 80 -0.01 6.29 2.77
N ILE A 81 -0.41 5.02 2.79
CA ILE A 81 0.48 3.87 2.81
C ILE A 81 0.00 2.81 1.80
N ASN A 82 0.86 1.89 1.45
CA ASN A 82 0.59 0.69 0.65
C ASN A 82 1.29 -0.52 1.32
N PRO A 83 0.56 -1.62 1.61
CA PRO A 83 -0.88 -1.89 1.42
C PRO A 83 -1.74 -1.53 2.64
N SER A 84 -3.07 -1.75 2.53
CA SER A 84 -4.01 -1.60 3.65
C SER A 84 -3.65 -2.49 4.85
N ALA A 85 -3.09 -3.66 4.62
CA ALA A 85 -2.64 -4.57 5.67
C ALA A 85 -1.67 -3.90 6.65
N ALA A 86 -0.74 -3.05 6.17
CA ALA A 86 0.20 -2.34 7.03
C ALA A 86 -0.51 -1.42 8.04
N LEU A 87 -1.57 -0.72 7.61
CA LEU A 87 -2.39 0.10 8.51
C LEU A 87 -3.19 -0.76 9.50
N THR A 88 -3.67 -1.93 9.05
CA THR A 88 -4.41 -2.87 9.91
C THR A 88 -3.51 -3.42 11.03
N LEU A 89 -2.28 -3.81 10.71
CA LEU A 89 -1.29 -4.26 11.70
C LEU A 89 -1.01 -3.16 12.73
N ALA A 90 -0.83 -1.92 12.28
CA ALA A 90 -0.64 -0.78 13.15
C ALA A 90 -1.84 -0.54 14.08
N TYR A 91 -3.05 -0.55 13.54
CA TYR A 91 -4.27 -0.36 14.32
C TYR A 91 -4.46 -1.46 15.38
N ARG A 92 -4.11 -2.71 15.05
CA ARG A 92 -4.20 -3.85 15.97
C ARG A 92 -3.02 -3.95 16.94
N GLY A 93 -1.88 -3.33 16.63
CA GLY A 93 -0.64 -3.48 17.40
C GLY A 93 0.01 -4.85 17.20
N THR A 94 0.01 -5.35 15.98
CA THR A 94 0.54 -6.67 15.60
C THR A 94 1.68 -6.54 14.58
N GLY A 95 2.32 -7.65 14.23
CA GLY A 95 3.49 -7.64 13.35
C GLY A 95 4.63 -6.84 13.97
N VAL A 96 5.12 -5.84 13.26
CA VAL A 96 6.19 -4.94 13.75
C VAL A 96 5.72 -3.96 14.81
N PHE A 97 4.42 -3.73 14.92
CA PHE A 97 3.84 -2.82 15.91
C PHE A 97 3.57 -3.56 17.21
N ARG A 98 4.22 -3.14 18.28
CA ARG A 98 4.11 -3.78 19.61
C ARG A 98 2.90 -3.33 20.43
N ALA A 99 2.17 -2.33 19.94
CA ALA A 99 0.97 -1.79 20.55
C ALA A 99 0.07 -1.14 19.49
N PRO A 100 -1.27 -1.13 19.70
CA PRO A 100 -2.20 -0.44 18.83
C PRO A 100 -1.82 1.03 18.64
N GLN A 101 -1.84 1.47 17.36
CA GLN A 101 -1.57 2.86 17.02
C GLN A 101 -2.88 3.64 16.90
N PRO A 102 -2.92 4.92 17.31
CA PRO A 102 -4.14 5.74 17.31
C PRO A 102 -4.47 6.26 15.90
N VAL A 103 -4.70 5.36 14.95
CA VAL A 103 -4.98 5.71 13.56
C VAL A 103 -6.43 5.43 13.17
N ARG A 104 -6.97 6.21 12.22
CA ARG A 104 -8.30 6.05 11.61
C ARG A 104 -8.20 6.27 10.11
N ALA A 105 -8.93 5.48 9.34
CA ALA A 105 -9.01 5.65 7.90
C ALA A 105 -9.90 6.87 7.53
N ILE A 106 -9.55 7.51 6.43
CA ILE A 106 -10.41 8.48 5.73
C ILE A 106 -11.11 7.79 4.57
N ALA A 107 -10.34 7.08 3.76
CA ALA A 107 -10.78 6.34 2.59
C ALA A 107 -9.65 5.39 2.16
N VAL A 108 -9.95 4.43 1.28
CA VAL A 108 -8.94 3.54 0.68
C VAL A 108 -8.97 3.69 -0.84
N ILE A 109 -7.88 4.16 -1.45
CA ILE A 109 -7.78 4.17 -2.92
C ILE A 109 -7.74 2.73 -3.41
N PRO A 110 -8.58 2.35 -4.40
CA PRO A 110 -8.65 0.97 -4.86
C PRO A 110 -7.34 0.52 -5.53
N SER A 111 -6.84 -0.61 -5.10
CA SER A 111 -5.76 -1.37 -5.74
C SER A 111 -6.02 -2.85 -5.47
N ALA A 112 -5.80 -3.70 -6.44
CA ALA A 112 -6.01 -5.14 -6.29
C ALA A 112 -4.70 -5.87 -6.55
N ASP A 113 -4.02 -6.27 -5.49
CA ASP A 113 -2.73 -6.92 -5.57
C ASP A 113 -2.51 -7.99 -4.50
N GLN A 114 -1.54 -8.86 -4.72
CA GLN A 114 -1.08 -9.89 -3.81
C GLN A 114 0.43 -9.95 -3.82
N CYS A 115 1.03 -10.49 -2.77
CA CYS A 115 2.45 -10.81 -2.74
C CYS A 115 2.65 -12.34 -2.75
N VAL A 116 3.69 -12.81 -3.44
CA VAL A 116 3.90 -14.25 -3.62
C VAL A 116 5.36 -14.62 -3.85
N PHE A 117 5.72 -15.83 -3.44
CA PHE A 117 6.94 -16.50 -3.88
C PHE A 117 6.74 -17.12 -5.26
N ALA A 118 7.56 -16.72 -6.24
CA ALA A 118 7.75 -17.47 -7.48
C ALA A 118 9.11 -18.18 -7.39
N VAL A 119 9.13 -19.48 -7.69
CA VAL A 119 10.34 -20.31 -7.64
C VAL A 119 10.52 -21.07 -8.94
N LYS A 120 11.75 -21.39 -9.32
CA LYS A 120 12.01 -22.30 -10.44
C LYS A 120 11.36 -23.67 -10.17
N LYS A 121 10.72 -24.24 -11.17
CA LYS A 121 10.13 -25.60 -11.07
C LYS A 121 11.16 -26.66 -10.70
N SER A 122 12.44 -26.46 -11.11
CA SER A 122 13.54 -27.36 -10.78
C SER A 122 13.86 -27.45 -9.28
N THR A 123 13.36 -26.53 -8.43
CA THR A 123 13.49 -26.61 -6.98
C THR A 123 12.64 -27.74 -6.39
N GLY A 124 11.59 -28.15 -7.08
CA GLY A 124 10.61 -29.15 -6.62
C GLY A 124 9.83 -28.71 -5.37
N LEU A 125 9.82 -27.41 -5.03
CA LEU A 125 9.00 -26.85 -3.96
C LEU A 125 7.55 -26.75 -4.45
N THR A 126 6.59 -27.07 -3.58
CA THR A 126 5.15 -27.11 -3.91
C THR A 126 4.31 -26.15 -3.09
N CYS A 127 4.83 -25.71 -1.94
CA CYS A 127 4.25 -24.68 -1.09
C CYS A 127 5.36 -23.90 -0.37
N ALA A 128 5.05 -22.78 0.25
CA ALA A 128 6.03 -21.96 0.96
C ALA A 128 6.64 -22.69 2.16
N GLU A 129 5.87 -23.55 2.82
CA GLU A 129 6.31 -24.36 3.98
C GLU A 129 7.37 -25.40 3.61
N ASP A 130 7.44 -25.80 2.34
CA ASP A 130 8.50 -26.71 1.86
C ASP A 130 9.90 -26.10 2.04
N ILE A 131 10.02 -24.77 2.01
CA ILE A 131 11.29 -24.06 2.24
C ILE A 131 11.80 -24.40 3.64
N ALA A 132 10.93 -24.37 4.66
CA ALA A 132 11.27 -24.70 6.04
C ALA A 132 11.50 -26.20 6.23
N SER A 133 10.54 -27.05 5.81
CA SER A 133 10.54 -28.49 6.05
C SER A 133 11.75 -29.20 5.44
N ARG A 134 12.19 -28.69 4.28
CA ARG A 134 13.34 -29.22 3.52
C ARG A 134 14.63 -28.48 3.81
N ARG A 135 14.63 -27.43 4.67
CA ARG A 135 15.76 -26.50 4.87
C ARG A 135 16.41 -26.10 3.55
N PHE A 136 15.54 -25.69 2.61
CA PHE A 136 15.97 -25.47 1.22
C PHE A 136 16.88 -24.24 1.11
N PRO A 137 18.08 -24.34 0.53
CA PRO A 137 19.04 -23.24 0.40
C PRO A 137 18.65 -22.30 -0.75
N LEU A 138 17.51 -21.61 -0.61
CA LEU A 138 16.93 -20.81 -1.65
C LEU A 138 17.76 -19.57 -1.97
N ARG A 139 18.12 -19.38 -3.24
CA ARG A 139 18.73 -18.15 -3.73
C ARG A 139 17.64 -17.24 -4.26
N MET A 140 17.32 -16.20 -3.51
CA MET A 140 16.16 -15.36 -3.80
C MET A 140 16.51 -13.90 -3.98
N SER A 141 15.75 -13.22 -4.84
CA SER A 141 15.78 -11.78 -5.04
C SER A 141 14.56 -11.11 -4.44
N LEU A 142 14.83 -10.07 -3.68
CA LEU A 142 13.84 -9.19 -3.03
C LEU A 142 13.94 -7.77 -3.59
N ARG A 143 12.96 -6.96 -3.24
CA ARG A 143 12.97 -5.52 -3.48
C ARG A 143 14.13 -4.84 -2.75
N GLY A 144 14.86 -3.96 -3.45
CA GLY A 144 16.01 -3.23 -2.90
C GLY A 144 15.64 -2.10 -1.95
N GLN A 145 14.40 -1.60 -2.00
CA GLN A 145 13.93 -0.59 -1.05
C GLN A 145 13.69 -1.24 0.32
N ALA A 146 14.62 -1.06 1.25
CA ALA A 146 14.65 -1.77 2.53
C ALA A 146 13.49 -1.44 3.47
N ASP A 147 12.94 -0.23 3.39
CA ASP A 147 11.85 0.29 4.22
C ASP A 147 10.45 0.00 3.65
N HIS A 148 10.35 -0.72 2.54
CA HIS A 148 9.06 -1.03 1.92
C HIS A 148 8.26 -2.02 2.77
N CYS A 149 6.96 -1.78 2.94
CA CYS A 149 6.06 -2.64 3.73
C CYS A 149 6.06 -4.12 3.28
N LEU A 150 6.40 -4.39 2.02
CA LEU A 150 6.55 -5.76 1.52
C LEU A 150 7.51 -6.60 2.36
N HIS A 151 8.60 -5.99 2.90
CA HIS A 151 9.57 -6.73 3.71
C HIS A 151 9.00 -7.13 5.06
N LEU A 152 8.15 -6.28 5.67
CA LEU A 152 7.46 -6.61 6.91
C LEU A 152 6.53 -7.82 6.69
N MET A 153 5.76 -7.78 5.60
CA MET A 153 4.87 -8.88 5.25
C MET A 153 5.64 -10.17 4.92
N LEU A 154 6.78 -10.05 4.23
CA LEU A 154 7.64 -11.20 3.94
C LEU A 154 8.14 -11.86 5.23
N ASP A 155 8.60 -11.08 6.20
CA ASP A 155 9.11 -11.60 7.46
C ASP A 155 7.99 -12.33 8.25
N ASP A 156 6.77 -11.77 8.29
CA ASP A 156 5.61 -12.40 8.92
C ASP A 156 5.16 -13.67 8.17
N ILE A 157 5.17 -13.65 6.83
CA ILE A 157 4.86 -14.82 6.01
C ILE A 157 5.88 -15.94 6.25
N CYS A 158 7.17 -15.61 6.24
CA CYS A 158 8.23 -16.57 6.51
C CYS A 158 8.07 -17.18 7.91
N ALA A 159 7.85 -16.35 8.93
CA ALA A 159 7.66 -16.81 10.31
C ALA A 159 6.43 -17.71 10.45
N ALA A 160 5.31 -17.37 9.82
CA ALA A 160 4.10 -18.20 9.81
C ALA A 160 4.30 -19.53 9.09
N ALA A 161 5.12 -19.55 8.01
CA ALA A 161 5.50 -20.74 7.25
C ALA A 161 6.63 -21.54 7.91
N GLY A 162 7.19 -21.08 9.04
CA GLY A 162 8.15 -21.82 9.88
C GLY A 162 9.62 -21.57 9.57
N PHE A 163 9.98 -20.48 8.92
CA PHE A 163 11.37 -20.09 8.64
C PHE A 163 11.59 -18.59 8.75
N SER A 164 12.83 -18.16 8.53
CA SER A 164 13.22 -16.75 8.39
C SER A 164 14.23 -16.60 7.26
N LEU A 165 14.48 -15.39 6.80
CA LEU A 165 15.53 -15.12 5.83
C LEU A 165 16.92 -15.50 6.37
N ALA A 166 17.13 -15.37 7.68
CA ALA A 166 18.36 -15.82 8.33
C ALA A 166 18.51 -17.36 8.29
N ASN A 167 17.39 -18.12 8.42
CA ASN A 167 17.42 -19.55 8.25
C ASN A 167 17.81 -19.93 6.81
N VAL A 168 17.25 -19.27 5.80
CA VAL A 168 17.59 -19.51 4.39
C VAL A 168 19.10 -19.33 4.17
N ALA A 169 19.68 -18.24 4.69
CA ALA A 169 21.13 -18.01 4.62
C ALA A 169 21.94 -19.09 5.36
N ALA A 170 21.50 -19.50 6.56
CA ALA A 170 22.14 -20.54 7.34
C ALA A 170 22.09 -21.92 6.66
N TRP A 171 21.11 -22.19 5.83
CA TRP A 171 20.99 -23.42 5.03
C TRP A 171 21.83 -23.39 3.75
N GLY A 172 22.57 -22.29 3.48
CA GLY A 172 23.42 -22.11 2.30
C GLY A 172 22.73 -21.41 1.14
N GLY A 173 21.56 -20.84 1.37
CA GLY A 173 20.86 -19.97 0.41
C GLY A 173 21.44 -18.56 0.37
N GLU A 174 20.89 -17.73 -0.50
CA GLU A 174 21.29 -16.34 -0.68
C GLU A 174 20.07 -15.43 -0.78
N VAL A 175 20.12 -14.26 -0.13
CA VAL A 175 19.09 -13.23 -0.23
C VAL A 175 19.70 -11.98 -0.83
N ARG A 176 19.34 -11.70 -2.07
CA ARG A 176 19.77 -10.47 -2.79
C ARG A 176 18.67 -9.42 -2.67
N ARG A 177 19.08 -8.16 -2.59
CA ARG A 177 18.18 -6.99 -2.64
C ARG A 177 18.56 -6.12 -3.83
N GLU A 178 17.76 -6.18 -4.87
CA GLU A 178 17.95 -5.34 -6.04
C GLU A 178 17.06 -4.10 -6.00
N SER A 179 17.60 -2.99 -6.56
CA SER A 179 16.90 -1.69 -6.54
C SER A 179 15.63 -1.65 -7.40
N LEU A 180 15.47 -2.61 -8.29
CA LEU A 180 14.33 -2.68 -9.21
C LEU A 180 13.15 -3.41 -8.58
N SER A 181 11.96 -2.86 -8.75
CA SER A 181 10.73 -3.46 -8.25
C SER A 181 9.50 -2.73 -8.78
N PRO A 182 8.40 -3.45 -9.05
CA PRO A 182 8.31 -4.91 -9.16
C PRO A 182 9.18 -5.44 -10.31
N PRO A 183 9.42 -6.77 -10.36
CA PRO A 183 10.16 -7.36 -11.48
C PRO A 183 9.40 -7.14 -12.80
N TRP A 184 10.15 -7.09 -13.89
CA TRP A 184 9.58 -7.07 -15.25
C TRP A 184 10.42 -7.90 -16.21
N PRO A 185 9.84 -8.34 -17.33
CA PRO A 185 10.58 -9.12 -18.34
C PRO A 185 11.86 -8.41 -18.78
N GLY A 186 12.99 -9.13 -18.74
CA GLY A 186 14.29 -8.62 -19.17
C GLY A 186 15.05 -7.81 -18.13
N ASP A 187 14.53 -7.62 -16.91
CA ASP A 187 15.27 -7.00 -15.82
C ASP A 187 16.40 -7.90 -15.28
N MET A 188 17.22 -7.37 -14.37
CA MET A 188 18.35 -8.10 -13.78
C MET A 188 17.92 -9.37 -13.02
N LYS A 189 16.72 -9.38 -12.41
CA LYS A 189 16.19 -10.56 -11.70
C LYS A 189 15.93 -11.70 -12.68
N PHE A 190 15.25 -11.42 -13.80
CA PHE A 190 14.99 -12.41 -14.85
C PHE A 190 16.28 -12.85 -15.56
N GLN A 191 17.25 -11.95 -15.75
CA GLN A 191 18.56 -12.32 -16.29
C GLN A 191 19.32 -13.26 -15.35
N ALA A 192 19.31 -13.00 -14.04
CA ALA A 192 19.92 -13.86 -13.03
C ALA A 192 19.22 -15.22 -12.92
N LEU A 193 17.89 -15.27 -13.04
CA LEU A 193 17.14 -16.52 -13.14
C LEU A 193 17.57 -17.33 -14.38
N ALA A 194 17.69 -16.69 -15.54
CA ALA A 194 18.09 -17.36 -16.77
C ALA A 194 19.49 -17.95 -16.69
N LYS A 195 20.42 -17.27 -16.01
CA LYS A 195 21.81 -17.73 -15.76
C LYS A 195 21.90 -18.80 -14.66
N GLY A 196 20.80 -19.12 -13.97
CA GLY A 196 20.83 -20.06 -12.85
C GLY A 196 21.46 -19.49 -11.57
N GLU A 197 21.58 -18.18 -11.45
CA GLU A 197 22.12 -17.48 -10.28
C GLU A 197 21.07 -17.29 -9.19
N LEU A 198 19.79 -17.30 -9.55
CA LEU A 198 18.63 -17.21 -8.65
C LEU A 198 17.69 -18.40 -8.84
N ASP A 199 16.98 -18.74 -7.78
CA ASP A 199 15.93 -19.77 -7.76
C ASP A 199 14.55 -19.17 -7.54
N ALA A 200 14.46 -17.99 -6.91
CA ALA A 200 13.20 -17.40 -6.48
C ALA A 200 13.16 -15.87 -6.56
N ILE A 201 11.95 -15.37 -6.70
CA ILE A 201 11.58 -13.95 -6.51
C ILE A 201 10.43 -13.92 -5.49
N PHE A 202 10.45 -12.95 -4.58
CA PHE A 202 9.28 -12.56 -3.80
C PHE A 202 8.99 -11.08 -4.06
N ASP A 203 7.79 -10.78 -4.57
CA ASP A 203 7.36 -9.40 -4.80
C ASP A 203 5.83 -9.30 -4.86
N GLU A 204 5.33 -8.06 -4.93
CA GLU A 204 3.97 -7.66 -5.26
C GLU A 204 3.87 -7.23 -6.73
N GLY A 205 2.74 -6.64 -7.15
CA GLY A 205 2.57 -6.17 -8.53
C GLY A 205 2.49 -7.33 -9.53
N ILE A 206 1.93 -8.45 -9.09
CA ILE A 206 1.96 -9.73 -9.81
C ILE A 206 1.45 -9.65 -11.25
N GLY A 207 0.46 -8.80 -11.52
CA GLY A 207 -0.07 -8.60 -12.87
C GLY A 207 0.95 -8.10 -13.89
N ARG A 208 2.12 -7.61 -13.45
CA ARG A 208 3.19 -7.11 -14.33
C ARG A 208 4.23 -8.16 -14.70
N TRP A 209 4.40 -9.19 -13.88
CA TRP A 209 5.51 -10.12 -14.05
C TRP A 209 5.13 -11.61 -13.98
N LEU A 210 3.89 -11.95 -13.62
CA LEU A 210 3.42 -13.33 -13.48
C LEU A 210 3.65 -14.15 -14.77
N ASP A 211 3.19 -13.63 -15.91
CA ASP A 211 3.31 -14.34 -17.19
C ASP A 211 4.79 -14.55 -17.58
N ALA A 212 5.63 -13.55 -17.31
CA ALA A 212 7.06 -13.65 -17.56
C ALA A 212 7.72 -14.69 -16.65
N ALA A 213 7.31 -14.80 -15.38
CA ALA A 213 7.79 -15.82 -14.47
C ALA A 213 7.42 -17.22 -14.95
N ILE A 214 6.17 -17.44 -15.40
CA ILE A 214 5.74 -18.70 -15.99
C ILE A 214 6.59 -19.03 -17.24
N GLY A 215 6.84 -18.05 -18.10
CA GLY A 215 7.70 -18.19 -19.28
C GLY A 215 9.17 -18.49 -18.94
N ALA A 216 9.62 -18.09 -17.76
CA ALA A 216 10.97 -18.40 -17.23
C ALA A 216 11.02 -19.72 -16.42
N ASP A 217 10.06 -20.62 -16.64
CA ASP A 217 9.92 -21.92 -15.98
C ASP A 217 9.80 -21.84 -14.45
N MET A 218 9.10 -20.82 -13.98
CA MET A 218 8.77 -20.66 -12.57
C MET A 218 7.37 -21.20 -12.23
N THR A 219 7.15 -21.47 -10.96
CA THR A 219 5.86 -21.75 -10.35
C THR A 219 5.66 -20.87 -9.12
N PHE A 220 4.41 -20.64 -8.74
CA PHE A 220 4.06 -19.82 -7.59
C PHE A 220 3.74 -20.71 -6.41
N LEU A 221 4.34 -20.44 -5.24
CA LEU A 221 4.14 -21.25 -4.04
C LEU A 221 2.89 -20.75 -3.29
N PRO A 222 1.85 -21.58 -3.14
CA PRO A 222 0.76 -21.27 -2.25
C PRO A 222 1.22 -21.31 -0.78
N LEU A 223 0.52 -20.57 0.05
CA LEU A 223 0.54 -20.76 1.51
C LEU A 223 -0.47 -21.83 1.90
N SER A 224 -0.18 -22.61 2.93
CA SER A 224 -1.16 -23.54 3.49
C SER A 224 -2.26 -22.81 4.26
N GLU A 225 -3.43 -23.42 4.39
CA GLU A 225 -4.53 -22.90 5.22
C GLU A 225 -4.11 -22.61 6.69
N PRO A 226 -3.31 -23.47 7.36
CA PRO A 226 -2.81 -23.16 8.70
C PRO A 226 -1.92 -21.90 8.74
N THR A 227 -1.08 -21.70 7.72
CA THR A 227 -0.22 -20.51 7.61
C THR A 227 -1.05 -19.26 7.41
N VAL A 228 -2.02 -19.28 6.47
CA VAL A 228 -2.92 -18.15 6.25
C VAL A 228 -3.71 -17.81 7.51
N LYS A 229 -4.23 -18.80 8.24
CA LYS A 229 -4.95 -18.56 9.51
C LYS A 229 -4.08 -17.87 10.58
N LYS A 230 -2.78 -18.20 10.66
CA LYS A 230 -1.86 -17.50 11.56
C LYS A 230 -1.71 -16.02 11.17
N LEU A 231 -1.63 -15.74 9.87
CA LEU A 231 -1.53 -14.39 9.33
C LEU A 231 -2.84 -13.60 9.52
N GLU A 232 -4.00 -14.24 9.27
CA GLU A 232 -5.31 -13.64 9.54
C GLU A 232 -5.48 -13.24 11.02
N ALA A 233 -4.96 -14.06 11.96
CA ALA A 233 -4.98 -13.73 13.37
C ALA A 233 -4.16 -12.47 13.71
N GLN A 234 -3.12 -12.17 12.95
CA GLN A 234 -2.36 -10.93 13.07
C GLN A 234 -3.07 -9.71 12.46
N GLY A 235 -3.93 -9.91 11.47
CA GLY A 235 -4.66 -8.84 10.78
C GLY A 235 -4.47 -8.79 9.27
N TYR A 236 -3.76 -9.75 8.72
CA TYR A 236 -3.70 -9.90 7.27
C TYR A 236 -5.02 -10.42 6.71
N ARG A 237 -5.29 -10.12 5.45
CA ARG A 237 -6.34 -10.77 4.68
C ARG A 237 -5.73 -11.85 3.79
N ARG A 238 -6.47 -12.93 3.61
CA ARG A 238 -6.11 -13.91 2.58
C ARG A 238 -6.18 -13.29 1.21
N GLY A 239 -5.20 -13.59 0.38
CA GLY A 239 -5.15 -13.24 -1.03
C GLY A 239 -5.37 -14.48 -1.89
N LEU A 240 -5.96 -14.29 -3.06
CA LEU A 240 -6.12 -15.33 -4.06
C LEU A 240 -5.66 -14.81 -5.41
N ILE A 241 -4.58 -15.40 -5.93
CA ILE A 241 -4.17 -15.16 -7.32
C ILE A 241 -4.99 -16.13 -8.17
N SER A 242 -6.04 -15.60 -8.79
CA SER A 242 -7.04 -16.43 -9.47
C SER A 242 -6.62 -16.79 -10.89
N ARG A 243 -6.77 -18.07 -11.23
CA ARG A 243 -6.65 -18.56 -12.61
C ARG A 243 -7.61 -17.85 -13.57
N SER A 244 -8.76 -17.40 -13.10
CA SER A 244 -9.71 -16.67 -13.94
C SER A 244 -9.16 -15.32 -14.43
N ARG A 245 -8.28 -14.68 -13.65
CA ARG A 245 -7.56 -13.46 -14.04
C ARG A 245 -6.23 -13.74 -14.72
N HIS A 246 -5.62 -14.87 -14.42
CA HIS A 246 -4.30 -15.29 -14.91
C HIS A 246 -4.39 -16.70 -15.51
N PRO A 247 -4.90 -16.86 -16.75
CA PRO A 247 -5.21 -18.17 -17.35
C PRO A 247 -4.02 -19.12 -17.51
N LEU A 248 -2.79 -18.60 -17.47
CA LEU A 248 -1.57 -19.42 -17.53
C LEU A 248 -1.28 -20.17 -16.22
N LEU A 249 -1.92 -19.81 -15.12
CA LEU A 249 -1.80 -20.56 -13.87
C LEU A 249 -2.49 -21.92 -13.97
N PRO A 250 -1.92 -22.99 -13.41
CA PRO A 250 -2.55 -24.32 -13.39
C PRO A 250 -3.76 -24.37 -12.45
N HIS A 251 -3.74 -23.60 -11.38
CA HIS A 251 -4.79 -23.47 -10.36
C HIS A 251 -4.69 -22.12 -9.66
N ASP A 252 -5.67 -21.80 -8.82
CA ASP A 252 -5.63 -20.61 -7.97
C ASP A 252 -4.53 -20.74 -6.92
N ILE A 253 -3.84 -19.64 -6.60
CA ILE A 253 -2.76 -19.61 -5.61
C ILE A 253 -3.24 -18.87 -4.37
N LEU A 254 -3.32 -19.58 -3.25
CA LEU A 254 -3.63 -19.00 -1.94
C LEU A 254 -2.38 -18.27 -1.40
N THR A 255 -2.53 -17.02 -1.03
CA THR A 255 -1.46 -16.17 -0.50
C THR A 255 -2.01 -15.09 0.42
N VAL A 256 -1.31 -13.96 0.55
CA VAL A 256 -1.70 -12.79 1.35
C VAL A 256 -2.07 -11.64 0.42
N ASP A 257 -3.13 -10.94 0.80
CA ASP A 257 -3.59 -9.74 0.10
C ASP A 257 -2.62 -8.56 0.30
N PHE A 258 -2.36 -7.84 -0.79
CA PHE A 258 -1.53 -6.63 -0.81
C PHE A 258 -2.31 -5.43 -1.36
N SER A 259 -3.62 -5.47 -1.25
CA SER A 259 -4.55 -4.51 -1.86
C SER A 259 -4.74 -3.25 -1.03
N GLY A 260 -5.19 -2.20 -1.72
CA GLY A 260 -5.67 -0.95 -1.15
C GLY A 260 -4.57 -0.01 -0.67
N TRP A 261 -4.77 1.29 -0.94
CA TRP A 261 -3.90 2.36 -0.44
C TRP A 261 -4.69 3.26 0.50
N PRO A 262 -4.68 2.97 1.82
CA PRO A 262 -5.45 3.76 2.78
C PRO A 262 -4.87 5.16 2.95
N ILE A 263 -5.77 6.12 2.98
CA ILE A 263 -5.56 7.48 3.45
C ILE A 263 -6.02 7.50 4.90
N PHE A 264 -5.17 7.94 5.82
CA PHE A 264 -5.43 7.84 7.25
C PHE A 264 -4.90 9.04 8.04
N VAL A 265 -5.43 9.21 9.23
CA VAL A 265 -5.17 10.30 10.17
C VAL A 265 -5.03 9.76 11.59
N HIS A 266 -4.56 10.61 12.52
CA HIS A 266 -4.65 10.32 13.96
C HIS A 266 -6.11 10.25 14.41
N ALA A 267 -6.42 9.35 15.35
CA ALA A 267 -7.79 9.15 15.85
C ALA A 267 -8.39 10.40 16.51
N GLU A 268 -7.55 11.29 17.03
CA GLU A 268 -7.95 12.53 17.70
C GLU A 268 -7.77 13.78 16.80
N LEU A 269 -7.57 13.59 15.48
CA LEU A 269 -7.48 14.75 14.60
C LEU A 269 -8.80 15.55 14.66
N PRO A 270 -8.77 16.89 14.80
CA PRO A 270 -9.99 17.68 14.91
C PRO A 270 -10.96 17.45 13.75
N ASP A 271 -12.25 17.26 14.06
CA ASP A 271 -13.32 16.99 13.12
C ASP A 271 -13.36 17.97 11.93
N ALA A 272 -13.15 19.26 12.19
CA ALA A 272 -13.13 20.29 11.17
C ALA A 272 -12.01 20.08 10.13
N LEU A 273 -10.84 19.61 10.57
CA LEU A 273 -9.73 19.32 9.67
C LEU A 273 -9.99 18.05 8.87
N VAL A 274 -10.53 17.00 9.50
CA VAL A 274 -10.94 15.77 8.80
C VAL A 274 -11.99 16.09 7.73
N TRP A 275 -12.96 16.94 8.07
CA TRP A 275 -13.98 17.39 7.13
C TRP A 275 -13.37 18.09 5.91
N SER A 276 -12.41 18.99 6.15
CA SER A 276 -11.70 19.70 5.08
C SER A 276 -10.89 18.74 4.20
N ILE A 277 -10.29 17.69 4.77
CA ILE A 277 -9.56 16.65 4.04
C ILE A 277 -10.53 15.87 3.13
N CYS A 278 -11.69 15.45 3.66
CA CYS A 278 -12.69 14.74 2.87
C CYS A 278 -13.22 15.60 1.71
N ALA A 279 -13.52 16.87 1.98
CA ALA A 279 -13.97 17.82 0.95
C ALA A 279 -12.93 18.04 -0.14
N ALA A 280 -11.66 18.16 0.24
CA ALA A 280 -10.56 18.31 -0.72
C ALA A 280 -10.38 17.05 -1.58
N LEU A 281 -10.51 15.84 -1.00
CA LEU A 281 -10.44 14.58 -1.72
C LEU A 281 -11.58 14.46 -2.73
N GLU A 282 -12.81 14.80 -2.33
CA GLU A 282 -13.98 14.79 -3.19
C GLU A 282 -13.86 15.82 -4.34
N GLU A 283 -13.44 17.04 -4.03
CA GLU A 283 -13.23 18.10 -5.04
C GLU A 283 -12.19 17.71 -6.09
N LYS A 284 -11.16 16.98 -5.69
CA LYS A 284 -10.02 16.62 -6.56
C LYS A 284 -10.09 15.23 -7.15
N LYS A 285 -11.16 14.48 -6.94
CA LYS A 285 -11.31 13.08 -7.40
C LYS A 285 -11.05 12.87 -8.89
N ASP A 286 -11.37 13.87 -9.72
CA ASP A 286 -11.17 13.82 -11.18
C ASP A 286 -9.70 14.06 -11.60
N LEU A 287 -8.87 14.56 -10.69
CA LEU A 287 -7.48 14.93 -10.95
C LEU A 287 -6.47 14.00 -10.31
N ILE A 288 -6.89 13.22 -9.31
CA ILE A 288 -6.00 12.28 -8.61
C ILE A 288 -5.90 11.00 -9.44
N PRO A 289 -4.70 10.64 -9.93
CA PRO A 289 -4.52 9.40 -10.68
C PRO A 289 -4.64 8.18 -9.78
N TRP A 290 -5.17 7.09 -10.33
CA TRP A 290 -5.25 5.78 -9.70
C TRP A 290 -5.09 4.67 -10.74
N GLU A 291 -5.22 3.39 -10.38
CA GLU A 291 -4.93 2.25 -11.28
C GLU A 291 -5.96 2.00 -12.39
N SER A 292 -6.99 2.83 -12.50
CA SER A 292 -7.98 2.75 -13.57
C SER A 292 -8.25 4.13 -14.16
N GLU A 293 -8.98 4.17 -15.27
CA GLU A 293 -9.44 5.40 -15.90
C GLU A 293 -10.62 6.02 -15.15
N GLY A 294 -10.75 7.33 -15.32
CA GLY A 294 -11.85 8.12 -14.74
C GLY A 294 -11.58 8.62 -13.32
N PRO A 295 -12.58 9.24 -12.69
CA PRO A 295 -12.47 9.82 -11.35
C PRO A 295 -12.25 8.76 -10.28
N LEU A 296 -11.65 9.17 -9.14
CA LEU A 296 -11.59 8.33 -7.96
C LEU A 296 -13.00 7.91 -7.54
N PRO A 297 -13.26 6.60 -7.36
CA PRO A 297 -14.58 6.08 -7.01
C PRO A 297 -14.85 6.21 -5.51
N ILE A 298 -15.13 7.42 -5.02
CA ILE A 298 -15.25 7.75 -3.59
C ILE A 298 -16.22 6.80 -2.87
N GLU A 299 -17.34 6.45 -3.49
CA GLU A 299 -18.33 5.50 -2.91
C GLU A 299 -17.75 4.11 -2.64
N ARG A 300 -16.76 3.65 -3.43
CA ARG A 300 -16.03 2.41 -3.18
C ARG A 300 -14.95 2.61 -2.12
N MET A 301 -14.29 3.76 -2.14
CA MET A 301 -13.17 4.08 -1.26
C MET A 301 -13.57 4.16 0.22
N CYS A 302 -14.85 4.44 0.50
CA CYS A 302 -15.40 4.53 1.85
C CYS A 302 -15.97 3.20 2.38
N ARG A 303 -15.91 2.12 1.58
CA ARG A 303 -16.50 0.81 1.90
C ARG A 303 -15.48 -0.29 1.82
N ASP A 304 -15.69 -1.31 2.61
CA ASP A 304 -14.87 -2.52 2.53
C ASP A 304 -15.15 -3.29 1.24
N SER A 305 -14.09 -3.65 0.53
CA SER A 305 -14.14 -4.54 -0.62
C SER A 305 -12.77 -5.20 -0.85
N PRO A 306 -12.64 -6.20 -1.74
CA PRO A 306 -11.34 -6.80 -2.07
C PRO A 306 -10.29 -5.82 -2.58
N SER A 307 -10.67 -4.72 -3.23
CA SER A 307 -9.73 -3.71 -3.73
C SER A 307 -9.60 -2.48 -2.82
N THR A 308 -10.44 -2.37 -1.82
CA THR A 308 -10.45 -1.30 -0.80
C THR A 308 -10.59 -1.91 0.59
N PRO A 309 -9.62 -2.73 1.05
CA PRO A 309 -9.69 -3.35 2.37
C PRO A 309 -9.77 -2.28 3.47
N LEU A 310 -10.87 -2.26 4.21
CA LEU A 310 -11.17 -1.25 5.23
C LEU A 310 -11.33 -1.93 6.61
N ASP A 311 -10.25 -2.55 7.12
CA ASP A 311 -10.21 -3.18 8.45
C ASP A 311 -9.99 -2.17 9.57
N VAL A 312 -9.49 -0.99 9.25
CA VAL A 312 -9.35 0.13 10.18
C VAL A 312 -10.58 1.01 10.08
N PRO A 313 -11.28 1.29 11.20
CA PRO A 313 -12.48 2.11 11.16
C PRO A 313 -12.23 3.49 10.57
N LEU A 314 -13.22 4.02 9.86
CA LEU A 314 -13.21 5.41 9.44
C LEU A 314 -13.14 6.34 10.65
N HIS A 315 -12.49 7.49 10.49
CA HIS A 315 -12.60 8.57 11.46
C HIS A 315 -14.07 9.01 11.56
N PRO A 316 -14.61 9.23 12.78
CA PRO A 316 -16.04 9.55 12.93
C PRO A 316 -16.50 10.74 12.08
N ALA A 317 -15.64 11.77 11.92
CA ALA A 317 -15.97 12.92 11.07
C ALA A 317 -15.95 12.56 9.58
N ALA A 318 -15.04 11.68 9.15
CA ALA A 318 -15.02 11.20 7.76
C ALA A 318 -16.27 10.37 7.45
N GLU A 319 -16.67 9.48 8.36
CA GLU A 319 -17.88 8.68 8.20
C GLU A 319 -19.13 9.58 8.07
N ARG A 320 -19.26 10.62 8.92
CA ARG A 320 -20.34 11.60 8.82
C ARG A 320 -20.30 12.37 7.51
N TYR A 321 -19.11 12.79 7.07
CA TYR A 321 -18.96 13.48 5.79
C TYR A 321 -19.44 12.61 4.63
N TRP A 322 -18.96 11.37 4.55
CA TRP A 322 -19.31 10.46 3.45
C TRP A 322 -20.79 10.08 3.45
N ARG A 323 -21.43 9.99 4.63
CA ARG A 323 -22.90 9.84 4.73
C ARG A 323 -23.63 11.07 4.20
N GLN A 324 -23.21 12.27 4.60
CA GLN A 324 -23.83 13.52 4.16
C GLN A 324 -23.65 13.75 2.65
N ALA A 325 -22.52 13.38 2.10
CA ALA A 325 -22.24 13.43 0.66
C ALA A 325 -22.93 12.31 -0.16
N GLY A 326 -23.62 11.36 0.51
CA GLY A 326 -24.38 10.28 -0.14
C GLY A 326 -23.54 9.08 -0.58
N TYR A 327 -22.28 8.99 -0.19
CA TYR A 327 -21.39 7.86 -0.52
C TYR A 327 -21.56 6.67 0.44
N LEU A 328 -22.03 6.91 1.65
CA LEU A 328 -22.39 5.88 2.62
C LEU A 328 -23.89 5.92 2.90
N PRO A 329 -24.52 4.76 3.28
CA PRO A 329 -25.93 4.69 3.63
C PRO A 329 -26.25 5.43 4.93
#